data_9bd32b80e0c8200895303475b3040886
#
_entry.id   9bd32b80e0c8200895303475b3040886
#
_cell.length_a   1.000
_cell.length_b   1.000
_cell.length_c   1.000
_cell.angle_alpha   90.00
_cell.angle_beta   90.00
_cell.angle_gamma   90.00
#
_symmetry.space_group_name_H-M   'P 1'
#
loop_
_entity.id
_entity.type
_entity.pdbx_description
1 polymer ?
#
loop_
_entity_poly.entity_id
_entity_poly.type
_entity_poly.pdbx_seq_one_letter_code
_entity_poly.pdbx_strand_id
1 'polypeptide(L)'
;MKQSYTVYIYKRDRRTKTGERLFSTTVWADRDAEGIRRECNELYDLYPATKGWRFECVPTMKTVRNLMTGLDVQIAHDTPRSCDPSSELYWTM
;
A
#
# COMPACT_ATOMS: atom_id res chain seq x y z
N MET A 1 13.11 13.44 -1.51
CA MET A 1 12.23 13.28 -2.68
C MET A 1 10.93 12.61 -2.23
N LYS A 2 9.82 13.23 -2.52
CA LYS A 2 8.51 12.71 -2.12
C LYS A 2 8.00 11.67 -3.11
N GLN A 3 7.30 10.66 -2.62
CA GLN A 3 6.63 9.67 -3.45
C GLN A 3 5.23 9.39 -2.90
N SER A 4 4.39 8.77 -3.71
CA SER A 4 3.03 8.43 -3.34
C SER A 4 2.99 7.14 -2.53
N TYR A 5 2.29 7.18 -1.40
CA TYR A 5 2.03 6.01 -0.55
C TYR A 5 0.54 5.79 -0.41
N THR A 6 0.14 4.55 -0.38
CA THR A 6 -1.23 4.16 -0.05
C THR A 6 -1.26 3.74 1.42
N VAL A 7 -2.12 4.40 2.20
CA VAL A 7 -2.31 4.11 3.61
C VAL A 7 -3.60 3.34 3.76
N TYR A 8 -3.52 2.10 4.23
CA TYR A 8 -4.69 1.27 4.53
C TYR A 8 -5.02 1.40 6.01
N ILE A 9 -6.29 1.61 6.32
CA ILE A 9 -6.76 1.81 7.67
C ILE A 9 -7.65 0.63 8.05
N TYR A 10 -7.26 -0.08 9.12
CA TYR A 10 -7.92 -1.28 9.60
C TYR A 10 -8.49 -1.04 10.99
N LYS A 11 -9.68 -1.57 11.22
CA LYS A 11 -10.23 -1.66 12.55
C LYS A 11 -9.91 -3.06 13.11
N ARG A 12 -9.27 -3.11 14.28
CA ARG A 12 -8.95 -4.38 14.93
C ARG A 12 -10.23 -5.08 15.35
N ASP A 13 -10.46 -6.27 14.80
CA ASP A 13 -11.55 -7.12 15.20
C ASP A 13 -11.03 -8.14 16.21
N ARG A 14 -11.75 -8.30 17.33
CA ARG A 14 -11.40 -9.30 18.36
C ARG A 14 -11.52 -10.73 17.84
N ARG A 15 -12.33 -10.96 16.80
CA ARG A 15 -12.58 -12.28 16.22
C ARG A 15 -11.51 -12.68 15.20
N THR A 16 -10.91 -11.73 14.52
CA THR A 16 -9.87 -11.97 13.52
C THR A 16 -8.63 -11.20 13.90
N LYS A 17 -7.46 -11.85 13.84
CA LYS A 17 -6.18 -11.21 14.17
C LYS A 17 -5.78 -10.14 13.16
N THR A 18 -6.37 -10.17 11.97
CA THR A 18 -6.01 -9.30 10.85
C THR A 18 -6.81 -8.00 10.80
N GLY A 19 -8.01 -7.97 11.44
CA GLY A 19 -8.88 -6.81 11.41
C GLY A 19 -9.55 -6.60 10.07
N GLU A 20 -10.56 -5.73 10.04
CA GLU A 20 -11.29 -5.39 8.84
C GLU A 20 -10.73 -4.10 8.23
N ARG A 21 -10.42 -4.14 6.94
CA ARG A 21 -9.99 -2.97 6.19
C ARG A 21 -11.21 -2.10 5.89
N LEU A 22 -11.21 -0.86 6.42
CA LEU A 22 -12.33 0.06 6.23
C LEU A 22 -12.17 0.93 4.99
N PHE A 23 -11.00 1.52 4.82
CA PHE A 23 -10.75 2.36 3.64
C PHE A 23 -9.24 2.56 3.43
N SER A 24 -8.91 3.14 2.30
CA SER A 24 -7.53 3.53 1.98
C SER A 24 -7.50 4.97 1.50
N THR A 25 -6.36 5.61 1.70
CA THR A 25 -6.11 6.95 1.19
C THR A 25 -4.69 7.04 0.65
N THR A 26 -4.43 8.04 -0.17
CA THR A 26 -3.10 8.26 -0.75
C THR A 26 -2.47 9.50 -0.14
N VAL A 27 -1.19 9.41 0.23
CA VAL A 27 -0.41 10.53 0.76
C VAL A 27 0.89 10.67 -0.02
N TRP A 28 1.42 11.89 -0.09
CA TRP A 28 2.74 12.19 -0.63
C TRP A 28 3.68 12.47 0.53
N ALA A 29 4.73 11.70 0.65
CA ALA A 29 5.68 11.81 1.76
C ALA A 29 7.10 11.49 1.31
N ASP A 30 8.07 11.98 2.06
CA ASP A 30 9.46 11.57 1.90
C ASP A 30 9.61 10.09 2.27
N ARG A 31 10.64 9.44 1.69
CA ARG A 31 10.84 7.99 1.81
C ARG A 31 11.29 7.52 3.20
N ASP A 32 11.30 8.39 4.18
CA ASP A 32 11.66 8.02 5.55
C ASP A 32 10.41 7.86 6.44
N ALA A 33 10.57 7.15 7.54
CA ALA A 33 9.49 6.89 8.48
C ALA A 33 8.94 8.19 9.09
N GLU A 34 9.79 9.18 9.28
CA GLU A 34 9.41 10.47 9.86
C GLU A 34 8.54 11.28 8.91
N GLY A 35 8.89 11.32 7.62
CA GLY A 35 8.10 11.99 6.59
C GLY A 35 6.73 11.39 6.45
N ILE A 36 6.65 10.07 6.41
CA ILE A 36 5.38 9.33 6.33
C ILE A 36 4.51 9.62 7.57
N ARG A 37 5.11 9.59 8.75
CA ARG A 37 4.40 9.87 10.01
C ARG A 37 3.83 11.29 10.03
N ARG A 38 4.59 12.26 9.54
CA ARG A 38 4.16 13.66 9.46
C ARG A 38 2.94 13.83 8.58
N GLU A 39 2.95 13.23 7.40
CA GLU A 39 1.83 13.32 6.45
C GLU A 39 0.60 12.55 6.93
N CYS A 40 0.78 11.52 7.75
CA CYS A 40 -0.33 10.72 8.29
C CYS A 40 -0.82 11.22 9.66
N ASN A 41 -0.29 12.33 10.16
CA ASN A 41 -0.56 12.80 11.52
C ASN A 41 -2.05 13.05 11.78
N GLU A 42 -2.76 13.66 10.83
CA GLU A 42 -4.21 13.88 10.94
C GLU A 42 -4.97 12.56 11.01
N LEU A 43 -4.54 11.56 10.27
CA LEU A 43 -5.16 10.23 10.28
C LEU A 43 -4.97 9.55 11.64
N TYR A 44 -3.81 9.71 12.26
CA TYR A 44 -3.57 9.17 13.60
C TYR A 44 -4.48 9.80 14.66
N ASP A 45 -4.80 11.09 14.50
CA ASP A 45 -5.71 11.78 15.40
C ASP A 45 -7.16 11.32 15.21
N LEU A 46 -7.58 11.08 13.97
CA LEU A 46 -8.93 10.61 13.66
C LEU A 46 -9.13 9.13 14.01
N TYR A 47 -8.08 8.32 13.87
CA TYR A 47 -8.13 6.87 14.08
C TYR A 47 -7.01 6.43 15.02
N PRO A 48 -7.11 6.77 16.32
CA PRO A 48 -6.03 6.49 17.27
C PRO A 48 -5.86 4.98 17.54
N ALA A 49 -4.60 4.56 17.67
CA ALA A 49 -4.25 3.18 17.97
C ALA A 49 -4.85 2.70 19.30
N THR A 50 -5.05 3.63 20.25
CA THR A 50 -5.64 3.34 21.56
C THR A 50 -7.09 2.83 21.45
N LYS A 51 -7.77 3.16 20.35
CA LYS A 51 -9.14 2.69 20.07
C LYS A 51 -9.19 1.47 19.15
N GLY A 52 -8.03 0.85 18.90
CA GLY A 52 -7.96 -0.37 18.11
C GLY A 52 -7.75 -0.18 16.61
N TRP A 53 -7.43 1.02 16.17
CA TRP A 53 -7.13 1.28 14.76
C TRP A 53 -5.68 0.94 14.42
N ARG A 54 -5.46 0.46 13.20
CA ARG A 54 -4.15 0.10 12.68
C ARG A 54 -3.95 0.65 11.28
N PHE A 55 -2.73 1.06 11.00
CA PHE A 55 -2.34 1.61 9.70
C PHE A 55 -1.31 0.71 9.04
N GLU A 56 -1.43 0.57 7.73
CA GLU A 56 -0.41 -0.05 6.90
C GLU A 56 -0.10 0.90 5.75
N CYS A 57 1.16 1.34 5.66
CA CYS A 57 1.60 2.28 4.64
C CYS A 57 2.52 1.55 3.66
N VAL A 58 2.16 1.56 2.38
CA VAL A 58 2.94 0.91 1.32
C VAL A 58 3.10 1.88 0.15
N PRO A 59 4.19 1.77 -0.63
CA PRO A 59 4.31 2.56 -1.85
C PRO A 59 3.12 2.28 -2.78
N THR A 60 2.53 3.33 -3.34
CA THR A 60 1.37 3.19 -4.24
C THR A 60 1.73 2.42 -5.49
N MET A 61 2.97 2.59 -5.98
CA MET A 61 3.45 1.91 -7.18
C MET A 61 4.67 1.05 -6.83
N LYS A 62 4.82 -0.05 -7.54
CA LYS A 62 6.01 -0.90 -7.46
C LYS A 62 6.60 -1.07 -8.85
N THR A 63 7.92 -1.31 -8.91
CA THR A 63 8.64 -1.58 -10.15
C THR A 63 8.75 -3.10 -10.32
N VAL A 64 8.31 -3.60 -11.45
CA VAL A 64 8.42 -5.01 -11.82
C VAL A 64 9.08 -5.13 -13.18
N ARG A 65 9.66 -6.29 -13.48
CA ARG A 65 10.27 -6.55 -14.77
C ARG A 65 9.28 -7.29 -15.67
N ASN A 66 9.03 -6.76 -16.84
CA ASN A 66 8.21 -7.42 -17.86
C ASN A 66 8.94 -8.66 -18.36
N LEU A 67 8.31 -9.85 -18.24
CA LEU A 67 8.94 -11.12 -18.61
C LEU A 67 9.23 -11.23 -20.12
N MET A 68 8.45 -10.56 -20.96
CA MET A 68 8.61 -10.64 -22.41
C MET A 68 9.62 -9.64 -22.96
N THR A 69 9.65 -8.42 -22.42
CA THR A 69 10.52 -7.36 -22.91
C THR A 69 11.81 -7.21 -22.11
N GLY A 70 11.82 -7.68 -20.85
CA GLY A 70 12.93 -7.50 -19.93
C GLY A 70 13.06 -6.08 -19.39
N LEU A 71 12.11 -5.20 -19.71
CA LEU A 71 12.12 -3.81 -19.26
C LEU A 71 11.39 -3.65 -17.93
N ASP A 72 11.85 -2.68 -17.13
CA ASP A 72 11.19 -2.35 -15.87
C ASP A 72 9.97 -1.48 -16.15
N VAL A 73 8.84 -1.83 -15.52
CA VAL A 73 7.59 -1.07 -15.60
C VAL A 73 7.05 -0.82 -14.19
N GLN A 74 6.33 0.29 -14.02
CA GLN A 74 5.70 0.62 -12.76
C GLN A 74 4.22 0.23 -12.82
N ILE A 75 3.78 -0.49 -11.78
CA ILE A 75 2.39 -0.91 -11.64
C ILE A 75 1.92 -0.61 -10.22
N ALA A 76 0.60 -0.62 -10.01
CA ALA A 76 0.05 -0.49 -8.66
C ALA A 76 0.52 -1.66 -7.80
N HIS A 77 0.85 -1.40 -6.53
CA HIS A 77 1.39 -2.44 -5.64
C HIS A 77 0.40 -3.58 -5.38
N ASP A 78 -0.91 -3.32 -5.48
CA ASP A 78 -1.98 -4.29 -5.28
C ASP A 78 -2.46 -4.94 -6.59
N THR A 79 -1.72 -4.77 -7.68
CA THR A 79 -2.05 -5.37 -8.98
C THR A 79 -2.09 -6.90 -8.83
N PRO A 80 -3.20 -7.55 -9.22
CA PRO A 80 -3.29 -9.00 -9.19
C PRO A 80 -2.32 -9.64 -10.17
N ARG A 81 -1.91 -10.88 -9.89
CA ARG A 81 -0.94 -11.60 -10.73
C ARG A 81 -1.37 -11.71 -12.19
N SER A 82 -2.67 -11.80 -12.44
CA SER A 82 -3.21 -11.87 -13.81
C SER A 82 -3.00 -10.58 -14.61
N CYS A 83 -2.76 -9.46 -13.93
CA CYS A 83 -2.50 -8.14 -14.53
C CYS A 83 -1.04 -7.69 -14.37
N ASP A 84 -0.19 -8.51 -13.75
CA ASP A 84 1.21 -8.20 -13.46
C ASP A 84 2.11 -8.78 -14.56
N PRO A 85 2.79 -7.93 -15.38
CA PRO A 85 3.62 -8.41 -16.48
C PRO A 85 4.87 -9.17 -16.03
N SER A 86 5.21 -9.16 -14.75
CA SER A 86 6.28 -9.98 -14.18
C SER A 86 5.82 -11.38 -13.78
N SER A 87 4.51 -11.64 -13.85
CA SER A 87 3.92 -12.92 -13.48
C SER A 87 3.66 -13.79 -14.72
N GLU A 88 3.93 -15.08 -14.60
CA GLU A 88 3.60 -16.04 -15.66
C GLU A 88 2.11 -16.08 -15.96
N LEU A 89 1.25 -15.81 -14.96
CA LEU A 89 -0.19 -15.78 -15.16
C LEU A 89 -0.65 -14.71 -16.17
N TYR A 90 0.06 -13.59 -16.23
CA TYR A 90 -0.24 -12.52 -17.18
C TYR A 90 -0.06 -13.00 -18.64
N TRP A 91 0.95 -13.85 -18.86
CA TRP A 91 1.36 -14.28 -20.20
C TRP A 91 0.77 -15.64 -20.60
N THR A 92 0.17 -16.38 -19.67
CA THR A 92 -0.47 -17.66 -19.94
C THR A 92 -1.95 -17.47 -20.26
N MET A 93 -2.24 -17.14 -21.48
CA MET A 93 -3.64 -17.14 -21.95
C MET A 93 -3.83 -18.08 -23.08
#